data_7e1bc9e9952be6c367d171d073848709
#
_entry.id   7e1bc9e9952be6c367d171d073848709
#
_cell.length_a   1.000
_cell.length_b   1.000
_cell.length_c   1.000
_cell.angle_alpha   90.00
_cell.angle_beta   90.00
_cell.angle_gamma   90.00
#
_symmetry.space_group_name_H-M   'P 1'
#
loop_
_entity.id
_entity.type
_entity.pdbx_description
1 polymer ?
#
loop_
_entity_poly.entity_id
_entity_poly.type
_entity_poly.pdbx_seq_one_letter_code
_entity_poly.pdbx_strand_id
1 'polypeptide(L)'
;MEIRNDFPLLNSSTYLNTAYVGLMSKSLYDFRVNFELEYLLEGDEYKLNAYKCLDITHASIANFISSPKDQTYFVPNFSTGIRLVLDRLKPGTNLLFIDEDYHSLLSAVEERDFNLFSVKMQENIEYSIANALENNSIDVLVLSIVQYTNGLIIDLDFISELKNKYPELLIIGDATQYIGTNVFNFSESSFDAIVCSGYKWLLAGFGSGFIALSDDFLRLTNSTKAEMQTKIFAGHFNILAAASLVFALDYL
;
A
#
# COMPACT_ATOMS: atom_id res chain seq x y z
N MET A 1 9.02 18.16 -22.40
CA MET A 1 10.34 17.60 -22.00
C MET A 1 10.24 16.10 -22.06
N GLU A 2 11.19 15.41 -22.65
CA GLU A 2 11.13 13.94 -22.70
C GLU A 2 11.37 13.42 -21.27
N ILE A 3 10.42 12.69 -20.69
CA ILE A 3 10.44 12.19 -19.29
C ILE A 3 11.77 11.49 -18.97
N ARG A 4 12.33 10.76 -19.93
CA ARG A 4 13.62 10.07 -19.79
C ARG A 4 14.75 11.00 -19.31
N ASN A 5 14.77 12.26 -19.74
CA ASN A 5 15.82 13.23 -19.39
C ASN A 5 15.82 13.61 -17.90
N ASP A 6 14.71 13.38 -17.21
CA ASP A 6 14.60 13.63 -15.77
C ASP A 6 15.21 12.49 -14.92
N PHE A 7 15.68 11.42 -15.55
CA PHE A 7 16.32 10.29 -14.87
C PHE A 7 17.78 10.14 -15.30
N PRO A 8 18.75 10.80 -14.63
CA PRO A 8 20.16 10.85 -15.05
C PRO A 8 20.81 9.47 -15.22
N LEU A 9 20.40 8.46 -14.43
CA LEU A 9 20.93 7.10 -14.55
C LEU A 9 20.69 6.51 -15.95
N LEU A 10 19.60 6.88 -16.61
CA LEU A 10 19.24 6.38 -17.95
C LEU A 10 20.15 6.91 -19.07
N ASN A 11 21.02 7.89 -18.78
CA ASN A 11 22.02 8.39 -19.73
C ASN A 11 23.19 7.39 -19.91
N SER A 12 23.45 6.57 -18.88
CA SER A 12 24.59 5.65 -18.84
C SER A 12 24.19 4.18 -18.67
N SER A 13 22.90 3.90 -18.39
CA SER A 13 22.44 2.55 -18.06
C SER A 13 21.07 2.26 -18.64
N THR A 14 20.83 0.99 -18.99
CA THR A 14 19.49 0.46 -19.18
C THR A 14 19.00 -0.07 -17.83
N TYR A 15 17.94 0.56 -17.28
CA TYR A 15 17.39 0.16 -16.00
C TYR A 15 16.07 -0.60 -16.16
N LEU A 16 16.04 -1.86 -15.71
CA LEU A 16 14.89 -2.76 -15.82
C LEU A 16 14.48 -3.35 -14.46
N ASN A 17 14.82 -2.66 -13.36
CA ASN A 17 14.64 -3.20 -12.01
C ASN A 17 13.77 -2.30 -11.10
N THR A 18 12.78 -1.61 -11.66
CA THR A 18 11.84 -0.76 -10.92
C THR A 18 11.02 -1.56 -9.89
N ALA A 19 10.76 -2.84 -10.16
CA ALA A 19 10.12 -3.75 -9.21
C ALA A 19 10.90 -3.93 -7.90
N TYR A 20 12.21 -3.72 -7.93
CA TYR A 20 13.09 -3.72 -6.74
C TYR A 20 13.18 -2.33 -6.11
N VAL A 21 13.52 -1.31 -6.90
CA VAL A 21 13.56 0.09 -6.49
C VAL A 21 13.28 1.02 -7.67
N GLY A 22 12.41 2.01 -7.50
CA GLY A 22 12.16 3.06 -8.48
C GLY A 22 13.32 4.05 -8.58
N LEU A 23 13.53 4.59 -9.78
CA LEU A 23 14.54 5.63 -9.98
C LEU A 23 14.09 6.95 -9.37
N MET A 24 15.02 7.69 -8.80
CA MET A 24 14.79 9.07 -8.39
C MET A 24 14.93 9.99 -9.61
N SER A 25 13.90 10.80 -9.89
CA SER A 25 13.99 11.86 -10.89
C SER A 25 14.84 13.03 -10.38
N LYS A 26 15.43 13.77 -11.32
CA LYS A 26 16.15 15.03 -11.00
C LYS A 26 15.18 16.03 -10.37
N SER A 27 13.96 16.11 -10.88
CA SER A 27 12.92 17.00 -10.37
C SER A 27 12.56 16.69 -8.92
N LEU A 28 12.40 15.41 -8.56
CA LEU A 28 12.17 15.00 -7.17
C LEU A 28 13.39 15.30 -6.29
N TYR A 29 14.60 15.07 -6.80
CA TYR A 29 15.82 15.42 -6.07
C TYR A 29 15.88 16.91 -5.75
N ASP A 30 15.63 17.77 -6.73
CA ASP A 30 15.67 19.22 -6.55
C ASP A 30 14.56 19.71 -5.60
N PHE A 31 13.35 19.13 -5.70
CA PHE A 31 12.26 19.36 -4.75
C PHE A 31 12.71 19.03 -3.31
N ARG A 32 13.31 17.86 -3.09
CA ARG A 32 13.76 17.42 -1.76
C ARG A 32 14.84 18.32 -1.19
N VAL A 33 15.79 18.77 -2.01
CA VAL A 33 16.84 19.72 -1.58
C VAL A 33 16.22 21.04 -1.11
N ASN A 34 15.26 21.59 -1.86
CA ASN A 34 14.58 22.83 -1.47
C ASN A 34 13.73 22.63 -0.21
N PHE A 35 13.04 21.52 -0.06
CA PHE A 35 12.23 21.19 1.11
C PHE A 35 13.07 21.05 2.39
N GLU A 36 14.25 20.43 2.30
CA GLU A 36 15.22 20.36 3.41
C GLU A 36 15.83 21.73 3.74
N LEU A 37 15.99 22.61 2.74
CA LEU A 37 16.46 23.98 2.95
C LEU A 37 15.44 24.81 3.74
N GLU A 38 14.14 24.62 3.51
CA GLU A 38 13.08 25.24 4.31
C GLU A 38 13.21 24.81 5.79
N TYR A 39 13.41 23.51 6.05
CA TYR A 39 13.65 23.04 7.42
C TYR A 39 14.87 23.66 8.07
N LEU A 40 15.95 23.82 7.32
CA LEU A 40 17.19 24.47 7.79
C LEU A 40 16.95 25.94 8.22
N LEU A 41 16.07 26.65 7.51
CA LEU A 41 15.87 28.09 7.69
C LEU A 41 14.71 28.43 8.62
N GLU A 42 13.66 27.60 8.68
CA GLU A 42 12.40 27.93 9.39
C GLU A 42 12.31 27.31 10.79
N GLY A 43 13.05 26.25 11.07
CA GLY A 43 13.10 25.62 12.39
C GLY A 43 11.74 25.10 12.87
N ASP A 44 11.16 25.71 13.89
CA ASP A 44 9.89 25.28 14.50
C ASP A 44 8.65 25.59 13.64
N GLU A 45 8.69 26.61 12.79
CA GLU A 45 7.59 26.89 11.83
C GLU A 45 7.43 25.75 10.83
N TYR A 46 8.54 25.15 10.39
CA TYR A 46 8.53 23.95 9.56
C TYR A 46 7.72 22.81 10.21
N LYS A 47 7.91 22.60 11.52
CA LYS A 47 7.14 21.60 12.30
C LYS A 47 5.66 21.93 12.39
N LEU A 48 5.29 23.21 12.53
CA LEU A 48 3.89 23.64 12.58
C LEU A 48 3.15 23.35 11.27
N ASN A 49 3.85 23.34 10.14
CA ASN A 49 3.30 23.03 8.83
C ASN A 49 3.18 21.51 8.56
N ALA A 50 3.77 20.65 9.40
CA ALA A 50 3.78 19.19 9.21
C ALA A 50 2.38 18.59 9.10
N TYR A 51 1.44 19.00 9.95
CA TYR A 51 0.06 18.49 9.91
C TYR A 51 -0.69 18.90 8.63
N LYS A 52 -0.40 20.10 8.10
CA LYS A 52 -0.95 20.52 6.80
C LYS A 52 -0.41 19.68 5.67
N CYS A 53 0.90 19.38 5.70
CA CYS A 53 1.53 18.49 4.73
C CYS A 53 0.87 17.09 4.74
N LEU A 54 0.60 16.56 5.93
CA LEU A 54 -0.07 15.26 6.08
C LEU A 54 -1.49 15.26 5.50
N ASP A 55 -2.27 16.30 5.76
CA ASP A 55 -3.62 16.44 5.22
C ASP A 55 -3.62 16.53 3.69
N ILE A 56 -2.65 17.25 3.11
CA ILE A 56 -2.42 17.30 1.66
C ILE A 56 -2.02 15.92 1.14
N THR A 57 -1.14 15.21 1.83
CA THR A 57 -0.68 13.87 1.44
C THR A 57 -1.85 12.89 1.39
N HIS A 58 -2.71 12.88 2.40
CA HIS A 58 -3.90 12.02 2.40
C HIS A 58 -4.85 12.36 1.25
N ALA A 59 -5.06 13.65 0.97
CA ALA A 59 -5.90 14.09 -0.14
C ALA A 59 -5.30 13.67 -1.50
N SER A 60 -3.98 13.84 -1.67
CA SER A 60 -3.29 13.45 -2.92
C SER A 60 -3.36 11.95 -3.17
N ILE A 61 -3.10 11.13 -2.14
CA ILE A 61 -3.24 9.67 -2.25
C ILE A 61 -4.69 9.30 -2.58
N ALA A 62 -5.66 9.85 -1.84
CA ALA A 62 -7.07 9.56 -2.01
C ALA A 62 -7.55 9.89 -3.43
N ASN A 63 -7.13 11.02 -3.98
CA ASN A 63 -7.44 11.41 -5.36
C ASN A 63 -6.79 10.46 -6.37
N PHE A 64 -5.53 10.06 -6.15
CA PHE A 64 -4.78 9.22 -7.08
C PHE A 64 -5.36 7.83 -7.23
N ILE A 65 -5.86 7.24 -6.13
CA ILE A 65 -6.44 5.88 -6.12
C ILE A 65 -7.97 5.87 -5.96
N SER A 66 -8.63 7.01 -6.02
CA SER A 66 -10.09 7.15 -5.85
C SER A 66 -10.60 6.51 -4.55
N SER A 67 -9.93 6.79 -3.43
CA SER A 67 -10.34 6.31 -2.10
C SER A 67 -10.95 7.41 -1.23
N PRO A 68 -11.72 7.09 -0.17
CA PRO A 68 -12.15 8.08 0.81
C PRO A 68 -10.96 8.70 1.54
N LYS A 69 -10.86 10.05 1.55
CA LYS A 69 -9.74 10.76 2.19
C LYS A 69 -9.58 10.40 3.67
N ASP A 70 -10.67 10.30 4.41
CA ASP A 70 -10.70 10.03 5.85
C ASP A 70 -10.48 8.55 6.21
N GLN A 71 -10.25 7.71 5.21
CA GLN A 71 -9.88 6.30 5.32
C GLN A 71 -8.57 5.99 4.57
N THR A 72 -7.83 7.03 4.21
CA THR A 72 -6.55 6.95 3.50
C THR A 72 -5.46 7.53 4.39
N TYR A 73 -4.38 6.77 4.60
CA TYR A 73 -3.36 7.09 5.60
C TYR A 73 -1.96 6.92 5.02
N PHE A 74 -1.12 7.93 5.19
CA PHE A 74 0.31 7.83 4.92
C PHE A 74 0.98 6.88 5.93
N VAL A 75 1.88 6.03 5.45
CA VAL A 75 2.75 5.16 6.26
C VAL A 75 4.15 5.14 5.68
N PRO A 76 5.19 4.79 6.45
CA PRO A 76 6.56 4.83 5.94
C PRO A 76 6.86 3.75 4.87
N ASN A 77 6.13 2.65 4.84
CA ASN A 77 6.31 1.56 3.89
C ASN A 77 5.20 0.51 4.04
N PHE A 78 5.18 -0.45 3.11
CA PHE A 78 4.27 -1.61 3.16
C PHE A 78 4.38 -2.40 4.47
N SER A 79 5.59 -2.71 4.92
CA SER A 79 5.82 -3.58 6.09
C SER A 79 5.21 -3.02 7.38
N THR A 80 5.24 -1.70 7.56
CA THR A 80 4.56 -1.02 8.66
C THR A 80 3.05 -0.98 8.42
N GLY A 81 2.63 -0.66 7.21
CA GLY A 81 1.23 -0.55 6.85
C GLY A 81 0.46 -1.85 7.03
N ILE A 82 1.00 -2.97 6.53
CA ILE A 82 0.32 -4.28 6.65
C ILE A 82 0.18 -4.71 8.11
N ARG A 83 1.17 -4.44 8.96
CA ARG A 83 1.08 -4.74 10.40
C ARG A 83 -0.01 -3.94 11.08
N LEU A 84 -0.15 -2.65 10.76
CA LEU A 84 -1.21 -1.79 11.30
C LEU A 84 -2.61 -2.25 10.87
N VAL A 85 -2.75 -2.75 9.64
CA VAL A 85 -4.00 -3.33 9.13
C VAL A 85 -4.31 -4.64 9.85
N LEU A 86 -3.36 -5.59 9.91
CA LEU A 86 -3.55 -6.89 10.54
C LEU A 86 -3.77 -6.80 12.06
N ASP A 87 -3.25 -5.78 12.73
CA ASP A 87 -3.51 -5.52 14.16
C ASP A 87 -4.97 -5.18 14.48
N ARG A 88 -5.81 -5.00 13.47
CA ARG A 88 -7.25 -4.79 13.64
C ARG A 88 -8.03 -6.10 13.68
N LEU A 89 -7.44 -7.18 13.23
CA LEU A 89 -8.05 -8.51 13.26
C LEU A 89 -7.95 -9.11 14.68
N LYS A 90 -8.93 -9.95 15.00
CA LYS A 90 -8.97 -10.62 16.31
C LYS A 90 -8.03 -11.83 16.35
N PRO A 91 -7.47 -12.19 17.52
CA PRO A 91 -6.85 -13.49 17.70
C PRO A 91 -7.80 -14.62 17.29
N GLY A 92 -7.26 -15.67 16.67
CA GLY A 92 -8.03 -16.81 16.18
C GLY A 92 -8.78 -16.58 14.85
N THR A 93 -8.59 -15.42 14.18
CA THR A 93 -9.11 -15.18 12.82
C THR A 93 -8.57 -16.23 11.85
N ASN A 94 -9.44 -16.84 11.04
CA ASN A 94 -9.06 -17.77 9.99
C ASN A 94 -8.57 -16.99 8.76
N LEU A 95 -7.26 -17.00 8.54
CA LEU A 95 -6.60 -16.18 7.52
C LEU A 95 -5.99 -17.05 6.43
N LEU A 96 -6.39 -16.82 5.18
CA LEU A 96 -5.83 -17.44 3.98
C LEU A 96 -4.81 -16.52 3.33
N PHE A 97 -3.65 -17.08 2.95
CA PHE A 97 -2.57 -16.38 2.25
C PHE A 97 -1.90 -17.27 1.19
N ILE A 98 -1.03 -16.69 0.36
CA ILE A 98 -0.23 -17.41 -0.63
C ILE A 98 1.14 -17.73 -0.01
N ASP A 99 1.57 -18.99 -0.02
CA ASP A 99 2.74 -19.49 0.73
C ASP A 99 4.10 -18.95 0.25
N GLU A 100 4.20 -18.48 -0.99
CA GLU A 100 5.42 -17.89 -1.56
C GLU A 100 5.26 -16.37 -1.82
N ASP A 101 4.35 -15.72 -1.11
CA ASP A 101 4.14 -14.28 -1.21
C ASP A 101 5.29 -13.47 -0.59
N TYR A 102 5.22 -12.16 -0.68
CA TYR A 102 6.26 -11.27 -0.19
C TYR A 102 6.58 -11.51 1.30
N HIS A 103 7.85 -11.79 1.59
CA HIS A 103 8.30 -12.23 2.92
C HIS A 103 7.85 -11.30 4.06
N SER A 104 7.72 -9.99 3.83
CA SER A 104 7.24 -9.06 4.86
C SER A 104 5.72 -9.19 5.11
N LEU A 105 4.95 -9.63 4.12
CA LEU A 105 3.54 -9.99 4.29
C LEU A 105 3.45 -11.29 5.11
N LEU A 106 4.21 -12.32 4.73
CA LEU A 106 4.25 -13.61 5.43
C LEU A 106 4.64 -13.43 6.89
N SER A 107 5.73 -12.71 7.17
CA SER A 107 6.16 -12.42 8.55
C SER A 107 5.07 -11.66 9.33
N ALA A 108 4.41 -10.68 8.71
CA ALA A 108 3.34 -9.95 9.37
C ALA A 108 2.14 -10.84 9.75
N VAL A 109 1.83 -11.84 8.93
CA VAL A 109 0.78 -12.84 9.22
C VAL A 109 1.23 -13.78 10.34
N GLU A 110 2.46 -14.33 10.25
CA GLU A 110 3.02 -15.31 11.20
C GLU A 110 3.29 -14.73 12.60
N GLU A 111 3.50 -13.42 12.71
CA GLU A 111 3.71 -12.72 13.99
C GLU A 111 2.45 -12.67 14.87
N ARG A 112 1.29 -13.12 14.39
CA ARG A 112 -0.01 -12.98 15.05
C ARG A 112 -0.66 -14.32 15.37
N ASP A 113 -1.53 -14.31 16.37
CA ASP A 113 -2.30 -15.50 16.79
C ASP A 113 -3.52 -15.69 15.88
N PHE A 114 -3.27 -16.10 14.61
CA PHE A 114 -4.28 -16.42 13.61
C PHE A 114 -4.31 -17.93 13.34
N ASN A 115 -5.45 -18.44 12.89
CA ASN A 115 -5.55 -19.77 12.30
C ASN A 115 -5.15 -19.65 10.82
N LEU A 116 -3.97 -20.15 10.48
CA LEU A 116 -3.35 -19.94 9.19
C LEU A 116 -3.71 -21.03 8.17
N PHE A 117 -4.17 -20.60 7.00
CA PHE A 117 -4.42 -21.40 5.83
C PHE A 117 -3.58 -20.86 4.67
N SER A 118 -2.97 -21.73 3.88
CA SER A 118 -2.17 -21.29 2.74
C SER A 118 -2.53 -22.05 1.47
N VAL A 119 -2.30 -21.38 0.34
CA VAL A 119 -2.34 -21.99 -0.99
C VAL A 119 -0.98 -21.80 -1.66
N LYS A 120 -0.57 -22.79 -2.46
CA LYS A 120 0.70 -22.70 -3.20
C LYS A 120 0.60 -21.71 -4.34
N MET A 121 1.68 -20.94 -4.54
CA MET A 121 1.83 -20.10 -5.72
C MET A 121 1.92 -20.96 -6.98
N GLN A 122 0.98 -20.76 -7.91
CA GLN A 122 0.92 -21.47 -9.19
C GLN A 122 0.11 -20.67 -10.22
N GLU A 123 0.17 -21.06 -11.49
CA GLU A 123 -0.52 -20.33 -12.58
C GLU A 123 -2.04 -20.21 -12.39
N ASN A 124 -2.69 -21.20 -11.76
CA ASN A 124 -4.12 -21.20 -11.48
C ASN A 124 -4.39 -20.87 -10.00
N ILE A 125 -3.77 -19.78 -9.49
CA ILE A 125 -3.87 -19.42 -8.07
C ILE A 125 -5.31 -19.12 -7.66
N GLU A 126 -6.12 -18.52 -8.54
CA GLU A 126 -7.54 -18.22 -8.32
C GLU A 126 -8.34 -19.49 -8.01
N TYR A 127 -8.10 -20.57 -8.75
CA TYR A 127 -8.74 -21.87 -8.48
C TYR A 127 -8.37 -22.40 -7.07
N SER A 128 -7.10 -22.26 -6.68
CA SER A 128 -6.63 -22.72 -5.38
C SER A 128 -7.25 -21.90 -4.24
N ILE A 129 -7.37 -20.59 -4.41
CA ILE A 129 -8.04 -19.69 -3.46
C ILE A 129 -9.51 -20.06 -3.35
N ALA A 130 -10.23 -20.20 -4.48
CA ALA A 130 -11.63 -20.58 -4.50
C ALA A 130 -11.88 -21.92 -3.79
N ASN A 131 -11.07 -22.93 -4.08
CA ASN A 131 -11.16 -24.24 -3.43
C ASN A 131 -10.89 -24.19 -1.92
N ALA A 132 -9.92 -23.37 -1.49
CA ALA A 132 -9.65 -23.18 -0.07
C ALA A 132 -10.85 -22.54 0.66
N LEU A 133 -11.46 -21.52 0.05
CA LEU A 133 -12.66 -20.84 0.58
C LEU A 133 -13.89 -21.75 0.63
N GLU A 134 -14.06 -22.67 -0.33
CA GLU A 134 -15.17 -23.62 -0.34
C GLU A 134 -15.06 -24.71 0.74
N ASN A 135 -13.83 -25.10 1.08
CA ASN A 135 -13.57 -26.20 2.01
C ASN A 135 -13.25 -25.75 3.44
N ASN A 136 -13.05 -24.46 3.69
CA ASN A 136 -12.70 -23.94 4.99
C ASN A 136 -13.52 -22.67 5.31
N SER A 137 -13.75 -22.43 6.58
CA SER A 137 -14.32 -21.16 7.05
C SER A 137 -13.21 -20.12 7.12
N ILE A 138 -13.06 -19.30 6.12
CA ILE A 138 -12.02 -18.25 6.03
C ILE A 138 -12.66 -16.88 6.28
N ASP A 139 -12.07 -16.10 7.17
CA ASP A 139 -12.53 -14.74 7.52
C ASP A 139 -11.80 -13.68 6.72
N VAL A 140 -10.50 -13.92 6.39
CA VAL A 140 -9.62 -12.97 5.74
C VAL A 140 -8.80 -13.64 4.64
N LEU A 141 -8.76 -13.02 3.46
CA LEU A 141 -7.80 -13.32 2.39
C LEU A 141 -6.78 -12.18 2.32
N VAL A 142 -5.49 -12.50 2.45
CA VAL A 142 -4.41 -11.53 2.27
C VAL A 142 -3.46 -11.98 1.17
N LEU A 143 -3.14 -11.11 0.21
CA LEU A 143 -2.31 -11.46 -0.94
C LEU A 143 -1.68 -10.22 -1.60
N SER A 144 -0.58 -10.43 -2.33
CA SER A 144 -0.07 -9.43 -3.27
C SER A 144 -0.89 -9.43 -4.55
N ILE A 145 -1.31 -8.23 -5.02
CA ILE A 145 -2.03 -8.08 -6.29
C ILE A 145 -1.15 -8.50 -7.47
N VAL A 146 0.15 -8.18 -7.38
CA VAL A 146 1.18 -8.67 -8.32
C VAL A 146 2.27 -9.36 -7.54
N GLN A 147 2.55 -10.60 -7.87
CA GLN A 147 3.58 -11.39 -7.21
C GLN A 147 4.99 -10.91 -7.60
N TYR A 148 5.79 -10.60 -6.59
CA TYR A 148 7.12 -9.99 -6.78
C TYR A 148 8.15 -10.95 -7.40
N THR A 149 7.93 -12.26 -7.29
CA THR A 149 8.86 -13.28 -7.77
C THR A 149 8.74 -13.55 -9.27
N ASN A 150 7.50 -13.53 -9.80
CA ASN A 150 7.22 -13.98 -11.17
C ASN A 150 6.36 -12.99 -11.97
N GLY A 151 5.85 -11.93 -11.33
CA GLY A 151 5.00 -10.92 -11.98
C GLY A 151 3.57 -11.37 -12.27
N LEU A 152 3.13 -12.52 -11.72
CA LEU A 152 1.75 -12.97 -11.85
C LEU A 152 0.82 -11.92 -11.21
N ILE A 153 -0.19 -11.49 -11.96
CA ILE A 153 -1.24 -10.57 -11.52
C ILE A 153 -2.46 -11.40 -11.19
N ILE A 154 -3.01 -11.24 -9.98
CA ILE A 154 -4.29 -11.84 -9.60
C ILE A 154 -5.41 -11.23 -10.47
N ASP A 155 -6.33 -12.04 -10.93
CA ASP A 155 -7.49 -11.57 -11.67
C ASP A 155 -8.41 -10.74 -10.77
N LEU A 156 -8.59 -9.45 -11.09
CA LEU A 156 -9.42 -8.53 -10.29
C LEU A 156 -10.91 -8.82 -10.43
N ASP A 157 -11.36 -9.38 -11.55
CA ASP A 157 -12.74 -9.82 -11.73
C ASP A 157 -13.03 -11.01 -10.81
N PHE A 158 -12.07 -11.94 -10.68
CA PHE A 158 -12.17 -13.03 -9.70
C PHE A 158 -12.26 -12.50 -8.26
N ILE A 159 -11.47 -11.49 -7.88
CA ILE A 159 -11.59 -10.85 -6.54
C ILE A 159 -13.00 -10.29 -6.33
N SER A 160 -13.59 -9.67 -7.36
CA SER A 160 -14.95 -9.15 -7.31
C SER A 160 -15.99 -10.27 -7.18
N GLU A 161 -15.82 -11.38 -7.90
CA GLU A 161 -16.66 -12.57 -7.78
C GLU A 161 -16.59 -13.18 -6.37
N LEU A 162 -15.39 -13.23 -5.76
CA LEU A 162 -15.23 -13.69 -4.39
C LEU A 162 -15.99 -12.82 -3.41
N LYS A 163 -15.85 -11.49 -3.51
CA LYS A 163 -16.56 -10.56 -2.62
C LYS A 163 -18.07 -10.67 -2.74
N ASN A 164 -18.58 -10.87 -3.95
CA ASN A 164 -20.01 -11.10 -4.18
C ASN A 164 -20.50 -12.43 -3.56
N LYS A 165 -19.69 -13.50 -3.67
CA LYS A 165 -20.02 -14.83 -3.12
C LYS A 165 -19.87 -14.88 -1.59
N TYR A 166 -18.89 -14.15 -1.05
CA TYR A 166 -18.54 -14.13 0.37
C TYR A 166 -18.50 -12.68 0.89
N PRO A 167 -19.65 -12.00 1.11
CA PRO A 167 -19.69 -10.58 1.46
C PRO A 167 -18.96 -10.21 2.77
N GLU A 168 -18.84 -11.15 3.71
CA GLU A 168 -18.15 -10.96 4.99
C GLU A 168 -16.65 -11.32 4.93
N LEU A 169 -16.16 -11.85 3.81
CA LEU A 169 -14.74 -12.09 3.60
C LEU A 169 -14.01 -10.76 3.49
N LEU A 170 -13.05 -10.51 4.39
CA LEU A 170 -12.14 -9.37 4.25
C LEU A 170 -11.04 -9.71 3.25
N ILE A 171 -10.85 -8.84 2.25
CA ILE A 171 -9.81 -9.00 1.22
C ILE A 171 -8.80 -7.86 1.37
N ILE A 172 -7.56 -8.23 1.71
CA ILE A 172 -6.44 -7.29 1.98
C ILE A 172 -5.37 -7.47 0.89
N GLY A 173 -5.04 -6.40 0.18
CA GLY A 173 -4.10 -6.41 -0.95
C GLY A 173 -2.78 -5.70 -0.67
N ASP A 174 -1.65 -6.33 -1.01
CA ASP A 174 -0.40 -5.61 -1.28
C ASP A 174 -0.47 -5.06 -2.70
N ALA A 175 -0.60 -3.75 -2.82
CA ALA A 175 -0.72 -3.05 -4.09
C ALA A 175 0.62 -2.47 -4.58
N THR A 176 1.74 -2.76 -3.90
CA THR A 176 3.06 -2.14 -4.15
C THR A 176 3.58 -2.37 -5.56
N GLN A 177 3.30 -3.52 -6.16
CA GLN A 177 3.74 -3.84 -7.53
C GLN A 177 2.68 -3.51 -8.59
N TYR A 178 1.47 -3.12 -8.19
CA TYR A 178 0.35 -2.83 -9.09
C TYR A 178 0.14 -1.32 -9.31
N ILE A 179 0.07 -0.54 -8.22
CA ILE A 179 -0.16 0.90 -8.28
C ILE A 179 1.08 1.62 -8.81
N GLY A 180 0.87 2.46 -9.81
CA GLY A 180 1.92 3.14 -10.58
C GLY A 180 2.27 2.43 -11.89
N THR A 181 1.83 1.16 -12.09
CA THR A 181 1.91 0.46 -13.38
C THR A 181 0.56 0.32 -14.06
N ASN A 182 -0.50 0.34 -13.28
CA ASN A 182 -1.88 0.23 -13.74
C ASN A 182 -2.75 1.32 -13.09
N VAL A 183 -3.80 1.73 -13.78
CA VAL A 183 -4.86 2.55 -13.18
C VAL A 183 -5.58 1.72 -12.12
N PHE A 184 -5.76 2.30 -10.94
CA PHE A 184 -6.45 1.64 -9.84
C PHE A 184 -7.48 2.56 -9.21
N ASN A 185 -8.71 2.07 -9.09
CA ASN A 185 -9.80 2.75 -8.40
C ASN A 185 -10.19 1.93 -7.16
N PHE A 186 -9.78 2.40 -5.99
CA PHE A 186 -10.05 1.70 -4.73
C PHE A 186 -11.54 1.58 -4.45
N SER A 187 -12.32 2.65 -4.68
CA SER A 187 -13.77 2.65 -4.40
C SER A 187 -14.56 1.70 -5.29
N GLU A 188 -14.04 1.35 -6.47
CA GLU A 188 -14.65 0.37 -7.36
C GLU A 188 -14.02 -1.02 -7.22
N SER A 189 -12.89 -1.12 -6.52
CA SER A 189 -12.23 -2.40 -6.26
C SER A 189 -12.98 -3.17 -5.17
N SER A 190 -12.78 -4.47 -5.17
CA SER A 190 -13.36 -5.35 -4.14
C SER A 190 -12.38 -5.61 -2.97
N PHE A 191 -11.33 -4.81 -2.83
CA PHE A 191 -10.44 -4.87 -1.69
C PHE A 191 -11.01 -4.07 -0.51
N ASP A 192 -10.97 -4.67 0.67
CA ASP A 192 -11.38 -4.00 1.92
C ASP A 192 -10.23 -3.17 2.52
N ALA A 193 -9.01 -3.57 2.25
CA ALA A 193 -7.83 -2.79 2.58
C ALA A 193 -6.74 -3.00 1.52
N ILE A 194 -6.01 -1.93 1.21
CA ILE A 194 -4.77 -2.03 0.43
C ILE A 194 -3.64 -1.33 1.17
N VAL A 195 -2.43 -1.86 0.96
CA VAL A 195 -1.18 -1.24 1.44
C VAL A 195 -0.22 -1.14 0.27
N CYS A 196 0.46 0.00 0.15
CA CYS A 196 1.40 0.26 -0.94
C CYS A 196 2.65 0.98 -0.43
N SER A 197 3.83 0.57 -0.90
CA SER A 197 5.07 1.33 -0.75
C SER A 197 5.28 2.28 -1.94
N GLY A 198 5.69 3.52 -1.66
CA GLY A 198 5.87 4.55 -2.69
C GLY A 198 7.22 4.52 -3.41
N TYR A 199 8.22 3.78 -2.91
CA TYR A 199 9.60 3.85 -3.43
C TYR A 199 9.85 3.02 -4.71
N LYS A 200 8.87 2.24 -5.17
CA LYS A 200 8.98 1.43 -6.39
C LYS A 200 8.38 2.18 -7.58
N TRP A 201 7.20 1.80 -8.00
CA TRP A 201 6.55 2.31 -9.20
C TRP A 201 6.00 3.73 -9.08
N LEU A 202 5.74 4.19 -7.85
CA LEU A 202 5.37 5.58 -7.59
C LEU A 202 6.58 6.54 -7.59
N LEU A 203 7.81 6.03 -7.64
CA LEU A 203 9.05 6.81 -7.74
C LEU A 203 9.24 7.86 -6.62
N ALA A 204 8.54 7.70 -5.49
CA ALA A 204 8.49 8.70 -4.40
C ALA A 204 9.70 8.66 -3.44
N GLY A 205 10.62 7.72 -3.65
CA GLY A 205 11.74 7.47 -2.75
C GLY A 205 11.36 6.72 -1.48
N PHE A 206 12.37 6.35 -0.68
CA PHE A 206 12.17 5.57 0.54
C PHE A 206 11.44 6.36 1.64
N GLY A 207 10.79 5.61 2.54
CA GLY A 207 10.08 6.18 3.68
C GLY A 207 8.65 6.63 3.37
N SER A 208 8.12 6.28 2.19
CA SER A 208 6.80 6.64 1.72
C SER A 208 5.96 5.40 1.39
N GLY A 209 4.69 5.48 1.70
CA GLY A 209 3.68 4.47 1.42
C GLY A 209 2.33 4.90 1.95
N PHE A 210 1.31 4.07 1.78
CA PHE A 210 -0.03 4.38 2.26
C PHE A 210 -0.87 3.13 2.51
N ILE A 211 -1.95 3.35 3.27
CA ILE A 211 -3.05 2.42 3.49
C ILE A 211 -4.33 3.08 2.98
N ALA A 212 -5.22 2.33 2.32
CA ALA A 212 -6.61 2.72 2.13
C ALA A 212 -7.53 1.62 2.67
N LEU A 213 -8.60 2.01 3.34
CA LEU A 213 -9.57 1.11 3.99
C LEU A 213 -10.97 1.36 3.45
N SER A 214 -11.78 0.28 3.34
CA SER A 214 -13.20 0.35 3.03
C SER A 214 -14.05 0.54 4.29
N ASP A 215 -15.32 0.92 4.10
CA ASP A 215 -16.29 0.93 5.20
C ASP A 215 -16.52 -0.49 5.76
N ASP A 216 -16.47 -1.51 4.90
CA ASP A 216 -16.57 -2.91 5.31
C ASP A 216 -15.40 -3.35 6.18
N PHE A 217 -14.18 -2.92 5.87
CA PHE A 217 -13.04 -3.18 6.75
C PHE A 217 -13.28 -2.61 8.15
N LEU A 218 -13.70 -1.35 8.24
CA LEU A 218 -13.98 -0.71 9.53
C LEU A 218 -15.11 -1.41 10.28
N ARG A 219 -16.19 -1.77 9.59
CA ARG A 219 -17.34 -2.49 10.16
C ARG A 219 -16.96 -3.86 10.70
N LEU A 220 -16.31 -4.69 9.88
CA LEU A 220 -15.98 -6.09 10.20
C LEU A 220 -14.90 -6.22 11.28
N THR A 221 -13.96 -5.27 11.32
CA THR A 221 -12.94 -5.22 12.37
C THR A 221 -13.38 -4.46 13.65
N ASN A 222 -14.60 -3.90 13.63
CA ASN A 222 -15.10 -3.02 14.70
C ASN A 222 -14.13 -1.88 15.01
N SER A 223 -13.52 -1.30 13.96
CA SER A 223 -12.58 -0.18 14.03
C SER A 223 -13.27 1.13 13.66
N THR A 224 -12.79 2.23 14.20
CA THR A 224 -13.23 3.57 13.83
C THR A 224 -12.12 4.31 13.10
N LYS A 225 -12.49 5.28 12.24
CA LYS A 225 -11.51 6.17 11.55
C LYS A 225 -10.59 6.88 12.55
N ALA A 226 -11.13 7.31 13.70
CA ALA A 226 -10.36 7.98 14.76
C ALA A 226 -9.34 7.06 15.42
N GLU A 227 -9.69 5.79 15.67
CA GLU A 227 -8.75 4.79 16.18
C GLU A 227 -7.64 4.49 15.18
N MET A 228 -7.98 4.33 13.89
CA MET A 228 -7.00 4.12 12.83
C MET A 228 -6.03 5.30 12.76
N GLN A 229 -6.56 6.52 12.73
CA GLN A 229 -5.75 7.74 12.74
C GLN A 229 -4.80 7.80 13.94
N THR A 230 -5.31 7.53 15.15
CA THR A 230 -4.51 7.56 16.38
C THR A 230 -3.39 6.52 16.37
N LYS A 231 -3.66 5.31 15.87
CA LYS A 231 -2.66 4.23 15.82
C LYS A 231 -1.59 4.44 14.76
N ILE A 232 -1.99 4.96 13.59
CA ILE A 232 -1.06 5.24 12.49
C ILE A 232 -0.16 6.42 12.83
N PHE A 233 -0.69 7.43 13.53
CA PHE A 233 0.05 8.64 13.92
C PHE A 233 0.44 8.66 15.40
N ALA A 234 0.91 7.53 15.92
CA ALA A 234 1.39 7.42 17.30
C ALA A 234 2.64 8.27 17.60
N GLY A 235 3.20 8.97 16.61
CA GLY A 235 4.37 9.84 16.73
C GLY A 235 4.51 10.77 15.53
N HIS A 236 5.67 11.42 15.42
CA HIS A 236 6.00 12.23 14.25
C HIS A 236 6.35 11.34 13.06
N PHE A 237 5.95 11.76 11.87
CA PHE A 237 6.24 11.11 10.61
C PHE A 237 7.35 11.85 9.84
N ASN A 238 7.91 11.21 8.83
CA ASN A 238 8.88 11.83 7.94
C ASN A 238 8.15 12.77 6.95
N ILE A 239 8.19 14.08 7.25
CA ILE A 239 7.51 15.11 6.47
C ILE A 239 8.04 15.16 5.03
N LEU A 240 9.37 15.05 4.86
CA LEU A 240 10.00 15.02 3.54
C LEU A 240 9.50 13.84 2.70
N ALA A 241 9.35 12.67 3.31
CA ALA A 241 8.83 11.49 2.59
C ALA A 241 7.35 11.66 2.21
N ALA A 242 6.54 12.25 3.08
CA ALA A 242 5.13 12.57 2.80
C ALA A 242 5.01 13.57 1.64
N ALA A 243 5.76 14.67 1.69
CA ALA A 243 5.83 15.68 0.63
C ALA A 243 6.38 15.10 -0.69
N SER A 244 7.38 14.21 -0.62
CA SER A 244 7.93 13.51 -1.78
C SER A 244 6.90 12.59 -2.44
N LEU A 245 6.02 11.97 -1.65
CA LEU A 245 4.93 11.16 -2.21
C LEU A 245 3.93 12.04 -2.96
N VAL A 246 3.53 13.18 -2.40
CA VAL A 246 2.65 14.15 -3.09
C VAL A 246 3.27 14.56 -4.42
N PHE A 247 4.54 15.01 -4.39
CA PHE A 247 5.26 15.40 -5.60
C PHE A 247 5.27 14.30 -6.67
N ALA A 248 5.50 13.05 -6.25
CA ALA A 248 5.58 11.91 -7.16
C ALA A 248 4.20 11.56 -7.76
N LEU A 249 3.12 11.63 -6.96
CA LEU A 249 1.76 11.39 -7.45
C LEU A 249 1.29 12.46 -8.45
N ASP A 250 1.70 13.73 -8.24
CA ASP A 250 1.42 14.82 -9.18
C ASP A 250 2.25 14.72 -10.48
N TYR A 251 3.39 14.00 -10.43
CA TYR A 251 4.29 13.78 -11.56
C TYR A 251 3.82 12.64 -12.48
N LEU A 252 3.09 11.64 -11.96
CA LEU A 252 2.59 10.46 -12.67
C LEU A 252 1.26 10.72 -13.38
#